data_90ee9ba188275d468aa8ca5c7a6a4db3
#
_entry.id   90ee9ba188275d468aa8ca5c7a6a4db3
#
_cell.length_a   1.000
_cell.length_b   1.000
_cell.length_c   1.000
_cell.angle_alpha   90.00
_cell.angle_beta   90.00
_cell.angle_gamma   90.00
#
_symmetry.space_group_name_H-M   'P 1'
#
loop_
_entity.id
_entity.type
_entity.pdbx_description
1 polymer ?
#
loop_
_entity_poly.entity_id
_entity_poly.type
_entity_poly.pdbx_seq_one_letter_code
_entity_poly.pdbx_strand_id
1 'polypeptide(L)'
;MNLKMKKLLNGETIISREPGNSMTPILKSRQPVQLEPATWEQVEKGEIVYCKVKGNYYTHKVYGKNKKRGCLIGNNHGHMNGWTKNVYGKVIKILPPK
;
A
#
# COMPACT_ATOMS: atom_id res chain seq x y z
N MET A 1 0.47 -1.84 -17.79
CA MET A 1 1.33 -1.43 -16.66
C MET A 1 0.64 -0.36 -15.85
N ASN A 2 0.70 -0.45 -14.55
CA ASN A 2 0.06 0.48 -13.63
C ASN A 2 0.86 1.78 -13.54
N LEU A 3 0.21 2.92 -13.76
CA LEU A 3 0.89 4.22 -13.77
C LEU A 3 1.44 4.61 -12.39
N LYS A 4 0.71 4.32 -11.33
CA LYS A 4 1.17 4.61 -9.96
C LYS A 4 2.46 3.85 -9.65
N MET A 5 2.48 2.56 -9.96
CA MET A 5 3.67 1.71 -9.80
C MET A 5 4.86 2.29 -10.57
N LYS A 6 4.63 2.67 -11.83
CA LYS A 6 5.68 3.21 -12.70
C LYS A 6 6.27 4.50 -12.11
N LYS A 7 5.44 5.41 -11.64
CA LYS A 7 5.90 6.67 -11.02
C LYS A 7 6.71 6.40 -9.75
N LEU A 8 6.22 5.51 -8.89
CA LEU A 8 6.92 5.14 -7.66
C LEU A 8 8.27 4.49 -7.97
N LEU A 9 8.33 3.60 -8.96
CA LEU A 9 9.59 2.98 -9.37
C LEU A 9 10.58 3.99 -9.96
N ASN A 10 10.09 5.10 -10.50
CA ASN A 10 10.93 6.19 -11.00
C ASN A 10 11.34 7.18 -9.90
N GLY A 11 11.03 6.90 -8.65
CA GLY A 11 11.42 7.73 -7.52
C GLY A 11 10.48 8.89 -7.22
N GLU A 12 9.28 8.92 -7.80
CA GLU A 12 8.33 10.01 -7.60
C GLU A 12 7.46 9.78 -6.38
N THR A 13 7.19 10.86 -5.64
CA THR A 13 6.15 10.89 -4.60
C THR A 13 4.84 11.29 -5.28
N ILE A 14 3.77 10.56 -5.01
CA ILE A 14 2.49 10.75 -5.69
C ILE A 14 1.34 10.88 -4.71
N ILE A 15 0.24 11.46 -5.18
CA ILE A 15 -1.04 11.46 -4.46
C ILE A 15 -1.92 10.38 -5.08
N SER A 16 -2.47 9.52 -4.25
CA SER A 16 -3.30 8.40 -4.69
C SER A 16 -4.66 8.43 -4.00
N ARG A 17 -5.70 8.07 -4.75
CA ARG A 17 -7.06 7.90 -4.23
C ARG A 17 -7.57 6.56 -4.69
N GLU A 18 -8.09 5.77 -3.76
CA GLU A 18 -8.63 4.48 -4.11
C GLU A 18 -10.06 4.35 -3.61
N PRO A 19 -10.98 3.81 -4.43
CA PRO A 19 -12.35 3.57 -3.99
C PRO A 19 -12.41 2.35 -3.07
N GLY A 20 -13.48 2.25 -2.30
CA GLY A 20 -13.75 1.10 -1.45
C GLY A 20 -13.52 1.37 0.03
N ASN A 21 -13.94 0.43 0.85
CA ASN A 21 -13.94 0.55 2.30
C ASN A 21 -13.01 -0.43 3.00
N SER A 22 -12.09 -1.05 2.26
CA SER A 22 -11.19 -2.08 2.81
C SER A 22 -10.28 -1.58 3.92
N MET A 23 -10.03 -0.28 3.97
CA MET A 23 -9.15 0.35 4.96
C MET A 23 -9.87 1.27 5.93
N THR A 24 -11.20 1.25 5.96
CA THR A 24 -11.94 2.03 6.96
C THR A 24 -11.72 1.47 8.35
N PRO A 25 -11.74 2.29 9.40
CA PRO A 25 -11.91 3.74 9.39
C PRO A 25 -10.62 4.53 9.12
N ILE A 26 -9.48 3.87 8.93
CA ILE A 26 -8.19 4.55 8.71
C ILE A 26 -8.23 5.36 7.41
N LEU A 27 -8.68 4.72 6.32
CA LEU A 27 -8.85 5.37 5.02
C LEU A 27 -10.29 5.22 4.56
N LYS A 28 -10.92 6.32 4.23
CA LYS A 28 -12.26 6.33 3.62
C LYS A 28 -12.13 6.15 2.12
N SER A 29 -13.22 5.73 1.46
CA SER A 29 -13.24 5.61 0.01
C SER A 29 -12.82 6.94 -0.64
N ARG A 30 -11.87 6.85 -1.58
CA ARG A 30 -11.31 7.97 -2.35
C ARG A 30 -10.58 9.03 -1.50
N GLN A 31 -10.27 8.73 -0.26
CA GLN A 31 -9.48 9.64 0.56
C GLN A 31 -8.06 9.73 -0.02
N PRO A 32 -7.56 10.94 -0.29
CA PRO A 32 -6.22 11.06 -0.87
C PRO A 32 -5.15 10.72 0.15
N VAL A 33 -4.13 9.99 -0.31
CA VAL A 33 -2.94 9.68 0.48
C VAL A 33 -1.71 10.05 -0.31
N GLN A 34 -0.67 10.45 0.39
CA GLN A 34 0.64 10.70 -0.22
C GLN A 34 1.48 9.44 -0.08
N LEU A 35 1.95 8.94 -1.22
CA LEU A 35 2.80 7.77 -1.30
C LEU A 35 4.22 8.19 -1.68
N GLU A 36 5.22 7.70 -0.95
CA GLU A 36 6.61 7.82 -1.35
C GLU A 36 7.15 6.46 -1.77
N PRO A 37 8.15 6.42 -2.67
CA PRO A 37 8.77 5.15 -3.05
C PRO A 37 9.31 4.39 -1.84
N ALA A 38 9.05 3.10 -1.80
CA ALA A 38 9.58 2.22 -0.77
C ALA A 38 9.58 0.77 -1.27
N THR A 39 10.57 0.02 -0.82
CA THR A 39 10.65 -1.41 -1.09
C THR A 39 10.06 -2.19 0.09
N TRP A 40 9.81 -3.49 -0.10
CA TRP A 40 9.29 -4.34 0.97
C TRP A 40 10.24 -4.38 2.19
N GLU A 41 11.54 -4.19 1.95
CA GLU A 41 12.55 -4.22 3.00
C GLU A 41 12.53 -2.96 3.87
N GLN A 42 12.10 -1.84 3.30
CA GLN A 42 12.08 -0.54 3.96
C GLN A 42 10.82 -0.28 4.78
N VAL A 43 9.75 -1.03 4.53
CA VAL A 43 8.48 -0.82 5.23
C VAL A 43 8.39 -1.68 6.47
N GLU A 44 7.59 -1.23 7.44
CA GLU A 44 7.43 -1.88 8.73
C GLU A 44 6.00 -2.37 8.94
N LYS A 45 5.86 -3.36 9.84
CA LYS A 45 4.55 -3.83 10.28
C LYS A 45 3.71 -2.66 10.79
N GLY A 46 2.47 -2.58 10.33
CA GLY A 46 1.53 -1.51 10.68
C GLY A 46 1.46 -0.39 9.65
N GLU A 47 2.44 -0.25 8.77
CA GLU A 47 2.41 0.76 7.72
C GLU A 47 1.46 0.36 6.60
N ILE A 48 0.91 1.37 5.91
CA ILE A 48 0.06 1.16 4.75
C ILE A 48 0.92 1.35 3.51
N VAL A 49 0.87 0.39 2.60
CA VAL A 49 1.75 0.35 1.43
C VAL A 49 0.95 0.18 0.14
N TYR A 50 1.52 0.67 -0.96
CA TYR A 50 1.02 0.38 -2.30
C TYR A 50 1.80 -0.80 -2.84
N CYS A 51 1.10 -1.87 -3.16
CA CYS A 51 1.72 -3.16 -3.48
C CYS A 51 0.91 -3.96 -4.49
N LYS A 52 1.52 -5.04 -4.97
CA LYS A 52 0.86 -6.00 -5.87
C LYS A 52 0.91 -7.38 -5.23
N VAL A 53 -0.25 -8.00 -5.05
CA VAL A 53 -0.38 -9.36 -4.51
C VAL A 53 -1.21 -10.19 -5.46
N LYS A 54 -0.67 -11.32 -5.91
CA LYS A 54 -1.38 -12.25 -6.81
C LYS A 54 -1.97 -11.55 -8.04
N GLY A 55 -1.24 -10.60 -8.61
CA GLY A 55 -1.65 -9.89 -9.82
C GLY A 55 -2.54 -8.67 -9.60
N ASN A 56 -2.92 -8.36 -8.37
CA ASN A 56 -3.79 -7.22 -8.05
C ASN A 56 -3.05 -6.17 -7.24
N TYR A 57 -3.36 -4.90 -7.48
CA TYR A 57 -2.78 -3.77 -6.76
C TYR A 57 -3.65 -3.38 -5.57
N TYR A 58 -3.01 -3.08 -4.45
CA TYR A 58 -3.69 -2.69 -3.22
C TYR A 58 -2.95 -1.56 -2.51
N THR A 59 -3.71 -0.70 -1.82
CA THR A 59 -3.19 0.17 -0.78
C THR A 59 -3.68 -0.40 0.55
N HIS A 60 -2.90 -1.31 1.11
CA HIS A 60 -3.28 -2.10 2.27
C HIS A 60 -2.16 -2.12 3.31
N LYS A 61 -2.47 -2.74 4.44
CA LYS A 61 -1.62 -2.72 5.63
C LYS A 61 -0.65 -3.89 5.66
N VAL A 62 0.55 -3.64 6.19
CA VAL A 62 1.55 -4.69 6.46
C VAL A 62 1.25 -5.32 7.82
N TYR A 63 0.98 -6.62 7.82
CA TYR A 63 0.70 -7.39 9.04
C TYR A 63 1.90 -8.18 9.53
N GLY A 64 2.88 -8.41 8.69
CA GLY A 64 4.07 -9.15 9.05
C GLY A 64 5.13 -9.05 7.98
N LYS A 65 6.34 -9.45 8.32
CA LYS A 65 7.49 -9.47 7.40
C LYS A 65 8.26 -10.78 7.54
N ASN A 66 8.79 -11.25 6.41
CA ASN A 66 9.57 -12.47 6.34
C ASN A 66 10.58 -12.32 5.20
N LYS A 67 11.83 -12.70 5.45
CA LYS A 67 12.90 -12.58 4.45
C LYS A 67 12.61 -13.34 3.16
N LYS A 68 11.96 -14.49 3.26
CA LYS A 68 11.63 -15.31 2.10
C LYS A 68 10.41 -14.81 1.35
N ARG A 69 9.38 -14.36 2.07
CA ARG A 69 8.06 -14.05 1.51
C ARG A 69 7.80 -12.57 1.29
N GLY A 70 8.54 -11.70 1.96
CA GLY A 70 8.34 -10.25 1.91
C GLY A 70 7.38 -9.78 2.99
N CYS A 71 6.30 -9.13 2.58
CA CYS A 71 5.30 -8.57 3.49
C CYS A 71 3.99 -9.34 3.40
N LEU A 72 3.38 -9.59 4.55
CA LEU A 72 2.01 -10.09 4.62
C LEU A 72 1.06 -8.91 4.54
N ILE A 73 0.25 -8.87 3.50
CA ILE A 73 -0.63 -7.74 3.18
C ILE A 73 -2.07 -8.10 3.49
N GLY A 74 -2.79 -7.18 4.10
CA GLY A 74 -4.20 -7.33 4.37
C GLY A 74 -4.92 -6.01 4.50
N ASN A 75 -6.26 -6.08 4.51
CA ASN A 75 -7.09 -4.89 4.73
C ASN A 75 -7.23 -4.59 6.22
N ASN A 76 -7.97 -3.54 6.56
CA ASN A 76 -8.15 -3.15 7.95
C ASN A 76 -9.27 -3.93 8.67
N HIS A 77 -9.85 -4.91 7.99
CA HIS A 77 -10.94 -5.75 8.52
C HIS A 77 -10.50 -7.21 8.76
N GLY A 78 -9.19 -7.46 8.72
CA GLY A 78 -8.64 -8.78 9.02
C GLY A 78 -8.54 -9.74 7.84
N HIS A 79 -8.91 -9.31 6.63
CA HIS A 79 -8.73 -10.13 5.44
C HIS A 79 -7.29 -10.04 4.93
N MET A 80 -6.60 -11.17 4.83
CA MET A 80 -5.24 -11.23 4.32
C MET A 80 -5.24 -11.50 2.82
N ASN A 81 -4.54 -10.64 2.07
CA ASN A 81 -4.36 -10.81 0.63
C ASN A 81 -3.27 -11.82 0.31
N GLY A 82 -2.23 -11.87 1.13
CA GLY A 82 -1.11 -12.78 0.96
C GLY A 82 0.24 -12.11 1.15
N TRP A 83 1.29 -12.87 0.87
CA TRP A 83 2.67 -12.43 0.96
C TRP A 83 3.15 -11.87 -0.37
N THR A 84 3.94 -10.80 -0.32
CA THR A 84 4.51 -10.22 -1.54
C THR A 84 5.81 -9.48 -1.24
N LYS A 85 6.71 -9.48 -2.21
CA LYS A 85 7.87 -8.57 -2.24
C LYS A 85 7.63 -7.39 -3.18
N ASN A 86 6.49 -7.37 -3.85
CA ASN A 86 6.12 -6.31 -4.80
C ASN A 86 5.49 -5.13 -4.07
N VAL A 87 6.29 -4.45 -3.28
CA VAL A 87 5.93 -3.21 -2.59
C VAL A 87 6.59 -2.06 -3.33
N TYR A 88 5.82 -1.05 -3.70
CA TYR A 88 6.29 0.05 -4.54
C TYR A 88 6.37 1.37 -3.79
N GLY A 89 5.50 1.56 -2.80
CA GLY A 89 5.50 2.77 -2.02
C GLY A 89 4.82 2.59 -0.67
N LYS A 90 4.95 3.60 0.19
CA LYS A 90 4.27 3.61 1.48
C LYS A 90 3.54 4.93 1.68
N VAL A 91 2.45 4.88 2.44
CA VAL A 91 1.68 6.06 2.82
C VAL A 91 2.46 6.82 3.86
N ILE A 92 2.83 8.06 3.55
CA ILE A 92 3.52 8.96 4.48
C ILE A 92 2.60 10.03 5.05
N LYS A 93 1.45 10.26 4.41
CA LYS A 93 0.49 11.26 4.85
C LYS A 93 -0.91 10.90 4.35
N ILE A 94 -1.88 11.01 5.23
CA ILE A 94 -3.29 10.88 4.89
C ILE A 94 -3.84 12.29 4.82
N LEU A 95 -4.33 12.69 3.64
CA LEU A 95 -4.80 14.04 3.38
C LEU A 95 -6.29 14.14 3.72
N PRO A 96 -6.78 15.36 4.03
CA PRO A 96 -8.21 15.52 4.30
C PRO A 96 -9.06 15.08 3.11
N PRO A 97 -10.19 14.40 3.35
CA PRO A 97 -11.11 14.08 2.27
C PRO A 97 -11.74 15.37 1.74
N LYS A 98 -12.04 15.34 0.44
CA LYS A 98 -12.76 16.46 -0.18
C LYS A 98 -14.24 16.21 -0.20
#